data_1f7c9d844140bdda384c19e2b085be23
#
_entry.id   1f7c9d844140bdda384c19e2b085be23
#
_cell.length_a   1.000
_cell.length_b   1.000
_cell.length_c   1.000
_cell.angle_alpha   90.00
_cell.angle_beta   90.00
_cell.angle_gamma   90.00
#
_symmetry.space_group_name_H-M   'P 1'
#
loop_
_entity.id
_entity.type
_entity.pdbx_description
1 polymer ?
#
loop_
_entity_poly.entity_id
_entity_poly.type
_entity_poly.pdbx_seq_one_letter_code
_entity_poly.pdbx_strand_id
1 'polypeptide(L)'
;MYTARKLKKIRRKMRLKSKDYVLRLKRRTSKQGPLEGAPMGRGIVLAKVGVESKQPNSAIRKCVRIQIIKNGRLVTAFLPGDGALNYVDEHDEVMIEGIGGPRSRSMGDIPGIRYKVSEVNGVPLELLVLGKVRKPMR
;
A
#
# COMPACT_ATOMS: atom_id res chain seq x y z
N MET A 1 45.75 -6.53 -15.81
CA MET A 1 46.20 -5.74 -14.66
C MET A 1 45.06 -5.16 -13.84
N TYR A 2 43.98 -4.65 -14.40
CA TYR A 2 42.82 -4.16 -13.64
C TYR A 2 41.61 -5.08 -13.70
N THR A 3 41.83 -6.39 -13.56
CA THR A 3 40.79 -7.42 -13.75
C THR A 3 39.64 -7.30 -12.77
N ALA A 4 39.92 -7.07 -11.50
CA ALA A 4 38.87 -6.93 -10.46
C ALA A 4 38.01 -5.70 -10.70
N ARG A 5 38.61 -4.59 -11.10
CA ARG A 5 37.89 -3.35 -11.44
C ARG A 5 36.99 -3.54 -12.66
N LYS A 6 37.47 -4.24 -13.68
CA LYS A 6 36.70 -4.56 -14.88
C LYS A 6 35.53 -5.49 -14.58
N LEU A 7 35.75 -6.51 -13.76
CA LEU A 7 34.69 -7.41 -13.31
C LEU A 7 33.60 -6.69 -12.54
N LYS A 8 33.96 -5.74 -11.69
CA LYS A 8 33.02 -4.92 -10.94
C LYS A 8 32.13 -4.09 -11.89
N LYS A 9 32.73 -3.48 -12.91
CA LYS A 9 32.01 -2.73 -13.93
C LYS A 9 31.03 -3.60 -14.73
N ILE A 10 31.48 -4.80 -15.12
CA ILE A 10 30.66 -5.77 -15.86
C ILE A 10 29.47 -6.21 -15.03
N ARG A 11 29.69 -6.58 -13.75
CA ARG A 11 28.63 -7.01 -12.85
C ARG A 11 27.58 -5.91 -12.66
N ARG A 12 28.00 -4.67 -12.49
CA ARG A 12 27.09 -3.52 -12.35
C ARG A 12 26.27 -3.32 -13.62
N LYS A 13 26.91 -3.41 -14.78
CA LYS A 13 26.22 -3.29 -16.08
C LYS A 13 25.17 -4.38 -16.26
N MET A 14 25.51 -5.63 -15.92
CA MET A 14 24.58 -6.75 -16.02
C MET A 14 23.40 -6.62 -15.05
N ARG A 15 23.67 -6.16 -13.84
CA ARG A 15 22.61 -5.96 -12.85
C ARG A 15 21.62 -4.87 -13.29
N LEU A 16 22.09 -3.83 -13.97
CA LEU A 16 21.22 -2.77 -14.51
C LEU A 16 20.32 -3.23 -15.66
N LYS A 17 20.57 -4.39 -16.25
CA LYS A 17 19.69 -4.99 -17.24
C LYS A 17 18.43 -5.61 -16.60
N SER A 18 18.46 -5.93 -15.32
CA SER A 18 17.30 -6.47 -14.62
C SER A 18 16.25 -5.37 -14.43
N LYS A 19 15.06 -5.59 -14.97
CA LYS A 19 13.95 -4.65 -14.83
C LYS A 19 13.56 -4.45 -13.38
N ASP A 20 13.57 -5.53 -12.58
CA ASP A 20 13.22 -5.46 -11.16
C ASP A 20 14.20 -4.62 -10.34
N TYR A 21 15.48 -4.80 -10.60
CA TYR A 21 16.53 -4.04 -9.93
C TYR A 21 16.44 -2.55 -10.25
N VAL A 22 16.24 -2.21 -11.54
CA VAL A 22 16.11 -0.82 -11.99
C VAL A 22 14.87 -0.17 -11.37
N LEU A 23 13.75 -0.89 -11.29
CA LEU A 23 12.53 -0.39 -10.66
C LEU A 23 12.72 -0.12 -9.17
N ARG A 24 13.45 -0.99 -8.46
CA ARG A 24 13.77 -0.77 -7.04
C ARG A 24 14.62 0.49 -6.84
N LEU A 25 15.62 0.71 -7.68
CA LEU A 25 16.44 1.91 -7.63
C LEU A 25 15.61 3.17 -7.87
N LYS A 26 14.77 3.16 -8.88
CA LYS A 26 13.88 4.27 -9.19
C LYS A 26 12.92 4.58 -8.03
N ARG A 27 12.41 3.56 -7.37
CA ARG A 27 11.51 3.74 -6.23
C ARG A 27 12.21 4.36 -5.02
N ARG A 28 13.47 4.00 -4.78
CA ARG A 28 14.26 4.59 -3.68
C ARG A 28 14.54 6.07 -3.89
N THR A 29 14.78 6.47 -5.14
CA THR A 29 15.16 7.84 -5.48
C THR A 29 14.00 8.69 -5.97
N SER A 30 12.89 8.07 -6.37
CA SER A 30 11.77 8.75 -7.02
C SER A 30 10.64 9.04 -6.03
N LYS A 31 10.11 10.23 -6.11
CA LYS A 31 8.90 10.65 -5.39
C LYS A 31 7.62 10.41 -6.23
N GLN A 32 7.66 9.42 -7.12
CA GLN A 32 6.54 9.18 -8.05
C GLN A 32 5.36 8.41 -7.45
N GLY A 33 5.57 7.63 -6.42
CA GLY A 33 4.49 6.87 -5.78
C GLY A 33 3.56 7.74 -4.95
N PRO A 34 2.36 7.26 -4.64
CA PRO A 34 1.43 8.00 -3.77
C PRO A 34 2.01 8.37 -2.41
N LEU A 35 2.85 7.50 -1.84
CA LEU A 35 3.51 7.75 -0.57
C LEU A 35 4.85 8.46 -0.70
N GLU A 36 5.27 8.78 -1.93
CA GLU A 36 6.55 9.46 -2.22
C GLU A 36 7.77 8.82 -1.57
N GLY A 37 7.80 7.49 -1.54
CA GLY A 37 8.89 6.71 -0.94
C GLY A 37 8.78 6.49 0.56
N ALA A 38 7.79 7.07 1.22
CA ALA A 38 7.55 6.82 2.64
C ALA A 38 6.94 5.43 2.86
N PRO A 39 7.22 4.76 4.00
CA PRO A 39 6.62 3.45 4.29
C PRO A 39 5.14 3.53 4.60
N MET A 40 4.67 4.65 5.14
CA MET A 40 3.28 4.87 5.52
C MET A 40 2.85 6.29 5.17
N GLY A 41 1.54 6.53 5.05
CA GLY A 41 1.01 7.85 4.76
C GLY A 41 -0.37 8.05 5.36
N ARG A 42 -0.72 9.29 5.64
CA ARG A 42 -2.04 9.66 6.15
C ARG A 42 -2.94 10.12 5.04
N GLY A 43 -4.20 9.80 5.15
CA GLY A 43 -5.20 10.22 4.19
C GLY A 43 -6.58 10.32 4.80
N ILE A 44 -7.51 10.88 4.02
CA ILE A 44 -8.91 11.03 4.43
C ILE A 44 -9.77 10.12 3.57
N VAL A 45 -10.67 9.38 4.19
CA VAL A 45 -11.58 8.47 3.49
C VAL A 45 -12.62 9.28 2.72
N LEU A 46 -12.71 9.05 1.40
CA LEU A 46 -13.71 9.69 0.54
C LEU A 46 -14.92 8.81 0.31
N ALA A 47 -14.72 7.52 0.13
CA ALA A 47 -15.80 6.58 -0.16
C ALA A 47 -15.41 5.16 0.21
N LYS A 48 -16.40 4.32 0.48
CA LYS A 48 -16.23 2.89 0.67
C LYS A 48 -16.54 2.18 -0.64
N VAL A 49 -15.67 1.27 -1.06
CA VAL A 49 -15.83 0.55 -2.33
C VAL A 49 -15.60 -0.95 -2.14
N GLY A 50 -16.26 -1.75 -2.97
CA GLY A 50 -16.02 -3.18 -3.05
C GLY A 50 -15.20 -3.48 -4.31
N VAL A 51 -14.18 -4.32 -4.17
CA VAL A 51 -13.35 -4.77 -5.28
C VAL A 51 -13.53 -6.27 -5.44
N GLU A 52 -13.92 -6.68 -6.65
CA GLU A 52 -14.12 -8.10 -6.97
C GLU A 52 -12.77 -8.83 -6.99
N SER A 53 -12.70 -10.02 -6.37
CA SER A 53 -11.47 -10.80 -6.34
C SER A 53 -11.15 -11.41 -7.71
N LYS A 54 -9.86 -11.71 -7.92
CA LYS A 54 -9.39 -12.36 -9.15
C LYS A 54 -9.84 -13.81 -9.24
N GLN A 55 -10.01 -14.32 -10.47
CA GLN A 55 -10.24 -15.73 -10.69
C GLN A 55 -9.08 -16.58 -10.12
N PRO A 56 -9.31 -17.79 -9.58
CA PRO A 56 -10.58 -18.50 -9.50
C PRO A 56 -11.47 -18.15 -8.29
N ASN A 57 -11.06 -17.16 -7.49
CA ASN A 57 -11.82 -16.76 -6.31
C ASN A 57 -13.04 -15.92 -6.68
N SER A 58 -14.07 -16.02 -5.84
CA SER A 58 -15.29 -15.23 -6.01
C SER A 58 -15.65 -14.59 -4.67
N ALA A 59 -15.36 -13.31 -4.54
CA ALA A 59 -15.65 -12.55 -3.35
C ALA A 59 -15.57 -11.06 -3.66
N ILE A 60 -16.17 -10.24 -2.80
CA ILE A 60 -16.04 -8.79 -2.88
C ILE A 60 -15.14 -8.35 -1.72
N ARG A 61 -13.96 -7.85 -2.05
CA ARG A 61 -13.01 -7.35 -1.07
C ARG A 61 -13.38 -5.93 -0.68
N LYS A 62 -13.40 -5.65 0.61
CA LYS A 62 -13.81 -4.34 1.13
C LYS A 62 -12.62 -3.40 1.12
N CYS A 63 -12.78 -2.28 0.43
CA CYS A 63 -11.74 -1.28 0.26
C CYS A 63 -12.32 0.12 0.50
N VAL A 64 -11.45 1.10 0.65
CA VAL A 64 -11.83 2.50 0.77
C VAL A 64 -11.02 3.34 -0.20
N ARG A 65 -11.64 4.38 -0.76
CA ARG A 65 -10.93 5.39 -1.54
C ARG A 65 -10.46 6.49 -0.60
N ILE A 66 -9.19 6.80 -0.68
CA ILE A 66 -8.52 7.70 0.24
C ILE A 66 -7.80 8.78 -0.56
N GLN A 67 -7.89 10.03 -0.10
CA GLN A 67 -7.07 11.11 -0.61
C GLN A 67 -5.93 11.36 0.37
N ILE A 68 -4.70 11.23 -0.10
CA ILE A 68 -3.51 11.42 0.75
C ILE A 68 -3.34 12.90 1.04
N ILE A 69 -3.16 13.24 2.31
CA ILE A 69 -3.05 14.63 2.77
C ILE A 69 -1.82 15.31 2.19
N LYS A 70 -0.68 14.61 2.14
CA LYS A 70 0.61 15.17 1.74
C LYS A 70 0.63 15.70 0.31
N ASN A 71 0.01 14.99 -0.63
CA ASN A 71 0.11 15.31 -2.05
C ASN A 71 -1.24 15.36 -2.78
N GLY A 72 -2.34 15.10 -2.09
CA GLY A 72 -3.69 15.13 -2.66
C GLY A 72 -4.02 13.99 -3.62
N ARG A 73 -3.16 12.97 -3.75
CA ARG A 73 -3.40 11.85 -4.66
C ARG A 73 -4.48 10.91 -4.13
N LEU A 74 -5.24 10.33 -5.05
CA LEU A 74 -6.28 9.35 -4.71
C LEU A 74 -5.70 7.94 -4.75
N VAL A 75 -6.00 7.17 -3.70
CA VAL A 75 -5.53 5.78 -3.56
C VAL A 75 -6.69 4.92 -3.08
N THR A 76 -6.78 3.69 -3.57
CA THR A 76 -7.70 2.69 -3.04
C THR A 76 -6.92 1.75 -2.14
N ALA A 77 -7.35 1.60 -0.89
CA ALA A 77 -6.69 0.77 0.11
C ALA A 77 -7.62 -0.32 0.64
N PHE A 78 -7.06 -1.49 0.88
CA PHE A 78 -7.78 -2.65 1.42
C PHE A 78 -8.00 -2.50 2.92
N LEU A 79 -9.17 -2.95 3.40
CA LEU A 79 -9.49 -3.01 4.83
C LEU A 79 -9.30 -4.45 5.32
N PRO A 80 -8.23 -4.75 6.06
CA PRO A 80 -8.01 -6.09 6.59
C PRO A 80 -8.97 -6.41 7.74
N GLY A 81 -9.33 -7.67 7.86
CA GLY A 81 -10.19 -8.17 8.93
C GLY A 81 -11.67 -8.20 8.56
N ASP A 82 -12.38 -9.18 9.11
CA ASP A 82 -13.82 -9.33 8.87
C ASP A 82 -14.59 -8.21 9.57
N GLY A 83 -15.48 -7.56 8.83
CA GLY A 83 -16.30 -6.47 9.36
C GLY A 83 -15.55 -5.16 9.56
N ALA A 84 -14.31 -5.04 9.09
CA ALA A 84 -13.53 -3.81 9.21
C ALA A 84 -14.21 -2.59 8.58
N LEU A 85 -14.97 -2.80 7.52
CA LEU A 85 -15.71 -1.74 6.84
C LEU A 85 -16.69 -1.01 7.76
N ASN A 86 -17.21 -1.69 8.78
CA ASN A 86 -18.15 -1.11 9.73
C ASN A 86 -17.49 -0.10 10.69
N TYR A 87 -16.17 -0.14 10.81
CA TYR A 87 -15.42 0.75 11.71
C TYR A 87 -14.83 1.97 10.98
N VAL A 88 -15.01 2.05 9.67
CA VAL A 88 -14.49 3.16 8.86
C VAL A 88 -15.66 3.93 8.27
N ASP A 89 -15.67 5.24 8.46
CA ASP A 89 -16.69 6.14 7.93
C ASP A 89 -16.04 7.13 6.96
N GLU A 90 -16.88 7.81 6.18
CA GLU A 90 -16.41 8.88 5.31
C GLU A 90 -15.81 10.01 6.14
N HIS A 91 -14.77 10.64 5.60
CA HIS A 91 -14.01 11.73 6.22
C HIS A 91 -13.18 11.33 7.45
N ASP A 92 -13.07 10.04 7.77
CA ASP A 92 -12.14 9.59 8.79
C ASP A 92 -10.69 9.74 8.32
N GLU A 93 -9.81 10.09 9.26
CA GLU A 93 -8.37 10.11 9.00
C GLU A 93 -7.83 8.69 9.17
N VAL A 94 -7.16 8.19 8.13
CA VAL A 94 -6.59 6.84 8.15
C VAL A 94 -5.12 6.88 7.82
N MET A 95 -4.40 5.87 8.29
CA MET A 95 -3.01 5.64 7.90
C MET A 95 -2.94 4.43 7.01
N ILE A 96 -2.29 4.55 5.87
CA ILE A 96 -2.12 3.47 4.91
C ILE A 96 -0.67 3.04 4.82
N GLU A 97 -0.46 1.78 4.49
CA GLU A 97 0.86 1.20 4.27
C GLU A 97 0.81 0.25 3.06
N GLY A 98 1.98 -0.19 2.58
CA GLY A 98 2.04 -1.17 1.51
C GLY A 98 1.44 -2.49 1.94
N ILE A 99 0.69 -3.13 1.04
CA ILE A 99 -0.02 -4.38 1.35
C ILE A 99 0.92 -5.60 1.45
N GLY A 100 2.17 -5.44 1.03
CA GLY A 100 3.15 -6.53 1.12
C GLY A 100 3.12 -7.53 -0.03
N GLY A 101 2.48 -7.18 -1.14
CA GLY A 101 2.48 -8.01 -2.33
C GLY A 101 3.86 -8.07 -3.00
N PRO A 102 4.11 -9.06 -3.89
CA PRO A 102 5.39 -9.20 -4.57
C PRO A 102 5.71 -7.96 -5.41
N ARG A 103 6.96 -7.53 -5.35
CA ARG A 103 7.46 -6.33 -6.07
C ARG A 103 6.67 -5.06 -5.73
N SER A 104 6.15 -4.95 -4.53
CA SER A 104 5.30 -3.84 -4.07
C SER A 104 4.03 -3.66 -4.91
N ARG A 105 3.55 -4.74 -5.50
CA ARG A 105 2.28 -4.78 -6.24
C ARG A 105 1.16 -5.28 -5.33
N SER A 106 0.01 -5.52 -5.91
CA SER A 106 -1.13 -6.07 -5.19
C SER A 106 -0.85 -7.48 -4.66
N MET A 107 -1.50 -7.84 -3.57
CA MET A 107 -1.32 -9.12 -2.89
C MET A 107 -2.49 -10.06 -3.18
N GLY A 108 -2.19 -11.33 -3.45
CA GLY A 108 -3.18 -12.38 -3.59
C GLY A 108 -4.21 -12.12 -4.70
N ASP A 109 -5.47 -12.29 -4.37
CA ASP A 109 -6.59 -12.19 -5.30
C ASP A 109 -7.20 -10.78 -5.40
N ILE A 110 -6.60 -9.77 -4.77
CA ILE A 110 -7.09 -8.40 -4.79
C ILE A 110 -6.48 -7.65 -5.98
N PRO A 111 -7.25 -7.34 -7.04
CA PRO A 111 -6.68 -6.73 -8.24
C PRO A 111 -6.39 -5.23 -8.06
N GLY A 112 -5.16 -4.83 -8.40
CA GLY A 112 -4.80 -3.42 -8.45
C GLY A 112 -4.68 -2.68 -7.12
N ILE A 113 -4.86 -3.34 -6.00
CA ILE A 113 -4.79 -2.73 -4.68
C ILE A 113 -3.40 -2.95 -4.10
N ARG A 114 -2.65 -1.87 -3.93
CA ARG A 114 -1.25 -1.91 -3.45
C ARG A 114 -1.11 -1.52 -1.99
N TYR A 115 -2.14 -1.01 -1.36
CA TYR A 115 -2.10 -0.44 -0.02
C TYR A 115 -3.21 -1.03 0.85
N LYS A 116 -3.00 -0.97 2.16
CA LYS A 116 -4.00 -1.37 3.15
C LYS A 116 -4.08 -0.32 4.24
N VAL A 117 -5.23 -0.23 4.90
CA VAL A 117 -5.44 0.65 6.04
C VAL A 117 -4.88 -0.03 7.29
N SER A 118 -4.00 0.66 8.02
CA SER A 118 -3.44 0.16 9.26
C SER A 118 -4.07 0.80 10.49
N GLU A 119 -4.43 2.08 10.41
CA GLU A 119 -5.01 2.81 11.54
C GLU A 119 -6.19 3.67 11.09
N VAL A 120 -7.15 3.87 11.98
CA VAL A 120 -8.31 4.76 11.77
C VAL A 120 -8.38 5.71 12.96
N ASN A 121 -8.31 7.01 12.69
CA ASN A 121 -8.31 8.08 13.71
C ASN A 121 -7.27 7.85 14.83
N GLY A 122 -6.09 7.34 14.45
CA GLY A 122 -4.99 7.10 15.38
C GLY A 122 -5.04 5.77 16.14
N VAL A 123 -6.06 4.94 15.90
CA VAL A 123 -6.20 3.63 16.54
C VAL A 123 -6.00 2.53 15.51
N PRO A 124 -5.18 1.50 15.80
CA PRO A 124 -5.00 0.39 14.87
C PRO A 124 -6.32 -0.29 14.53
N LEU A 125 -6.57 -0.49 13.24
CA LEU A 125 -7.80 -1.11 12.74
C LEU A 125 -8.01 -2.52 13.29
N GLU A 126 -6.91 -3.26 13.47
CA GLU A 126 -6.95 -4.60 14.05
C GLU A 126 -7.60 -4.60 15.45
N LEU A 127 -7.25 -3.63 16.29
CA LEU A 127 -7.82 -3.52 17.62
C LEU A 127 -9.30 -3.14 17.58
N LEU A 128 -9.71 -2.34 16.63
CA LEU A 128 -11.13 -1.98 16.42
C LEU A 128 -11.94 -3.22 16.02
N VAL A 129 -11.42 -4.02 15.11
CA VAL A 129 -12.10 -5.25 14.65
C VAL A 129 -12.23 -6.28 15.78
N LEU A 130 -11.21 -6.39 16.63
CA LEU A 130 -11.23 -7.28 17.77
C LEU A 130 -12.10 -6.77 18.95
N GLY A 131 -12.56 -5.51 18.89
CA GLY A 131 -13.37 -4.92 19.92
C GLY A 131 -12.62 -4.50 21.18
N LYS A 132 -11.29 -4.48 21.16
CA LYS A 132 -10.46 -4.12 22.33
C LYS A 132 -10.42 -2.63 22.61
N VAL A 133 -10.62 -1.80 21.59
CA VAL A 133 -10.55 -0.34 21.70
C VAL A 133 -11.73 0.26 20.93
N ARG A 134 -12.27 1.36 21.45
CA ARG A 134 -13.32 2.11 20.74
C ARG A 134 -12.69 3.11 19.78
N LYS A 135 -13.36 3.33 18.65
CA LYS A 135 -12.96 4.32 17.68
C LYS A 135 -13.10 5.73 18.28
N PRO A 136 -12.02 6.53 18.32
CA PRO A 136 -12.13 7.90 18.79
C PRO A 136 -12.89 8.76 17.80
N MET A 137 -13.66 9.70 18.29
CA MET A 137 -14.29 10.71 17.45
C MET A 137 -13.25 11.76 17.05
N ARG A 138 -13.42 12.32 15.87
CA ARG A 138 -12.55 13.39 15.37
C ARG A 138 -12.65 14.65 16.19
#